data_34871356a0a08f4d3e99f4a22fe0d27f
#
_entry.id   34871356a0a08f4d3e99f4a22fe0d27f
#
_cell.length_a   1.000
_cell.length_b   1.000
_cell.length_c   1.000
_cell.angle_alpha   90.00
_cell.angle_beta   90.00
_cell.angle_gamma   90.00
#
_symmetry.space_group_name_H-M   'P 1'
#
loop_
_entity.id
_entity.type
_entity.pdbx_description
1 polymer ?
#
loop_
_entity_poly.entity_id
_entity_poly.type
_entity_poly.pdbx_seq_one_letter_code
_entity_poly.pdbx_strand_id
1 'polypeptide(L)'
;MHQLIRLTIPLIFLAALLSISGPGQSGRRQKRAESQPPVQGVNQPEARTQPEPTITPEEERPKEQGPGIIVMTGMPDAMVPIFFADIARQGCINEFRTILRGAHDIREARNQNRTDAIKVAREEDKYYVLWLEIEFDRLGTSMMGVDLRYTIYEPQTAKVAGVGNGFPVQPTSGSPVPPLGASRQQMLIDWAARDVARQVVKRLGWRL
;
A
#
# COMPACT_ATOMS: atom_id res chain seq x y z
N MET A 1 59.39 -12.74 4.36
CA MET A 1 59.47 -12.56 2.92
C MET A 1 58.20 -11.86 2.46
N HIS A 2 58.36 -10.59 2.07
CA HIS A 2 57.28 -9.70 1.61
C HIS A 2 56.96 -9.97 0.17
N GLN A 3 55.69 -10.02 -0.19
CA GLN A 3 55.25 -9.67 -1.54
C GLN A 3 54.02 -8.77 -1.47
N LEU A 4 54.27 -7.50 -1.72
CA LEU A 4 53.32 -6.46 -2.05
C LEU A 4 52.87 -6.63 -3.50
N ILE A 5 51.62 -6.97 -3.73
CA ILE A 5 51.03 -6.88 -5.07
C ILE A 5 50.21 -5.58 -5.08
N ARG A 6 50.76 -4.53 -5.71
CA ARG A 6 50.05 -3.33 -6.11
C ARG A 6 49.25 -3.62 -7.38
N LEU A 7 47.95 -3.58 -7.30
CA LEU A 7 47.10 -3.58 -8.49
C LEU A 7 46.59 -2.16 -8.73
N THR A 8 47.15 -1.57 -9.77
CA THR A 8 46.72 -0.28 -10.33
C THR A 8 45.45 -0.46 -11.13
N ILE A 9 44.42 0.27 -10.78
CA ILE A 9 43.14 0.34 -11.52
C ILE A 9 43.22 1.50 -12.50
N PRO A 10 43.02 1.28 -13.83
CA PRO A 10 42.86 2.38 -14.76
C PRO A 10 41.47 2.98 -14.73
N LEU A 11 41.46 4.28 -14.54
CA LEU A 11 40.32 5.20 -14.63
C LEU A 11 39.93 5.31 -16.12
N ILE A 12 38.76 4.84 -16.49
CA ILE A 12 38.18 5.14 -17.80
C ILE A 12 36.93 5.99 -17.58
N PHE A 13 37.11 7.30 -17.79
CA PHE A 13 36.05 8.26 -18.04
C PHE A 13 35.48 8.01 -19.45
N LEU A 14 34.19 7.77 -19.56
CA LEU A 14 33.49 7.96 -20.82
C LEU A 14 32.23 8.79 -20.55
N ALA A 15 32.34 10.07 -20.86
CA ALA A 15 31.22 10.99 -20.95
C ALA A 15 30.47 10.73 -22.28
N ALA A 16 29.19 10.47 -22.21
CA ALA A 16 28.30 10.54 -23.36
C ALA A 16 27.06 11.36 -22.99
N LEU A 17 27.14 12.64 -23.30
CA LEU A 17 26.02 13.58 -23.42
C LEU A 17 25.24 13.21 -24.69
N LEU A 18 23.98 12.87 -24.52
CA LEU A 18 23.01 12.89 -25.63
C LEU A 18 21.74 13.59 -25.15
N SER A 19 21.72 14.89 -25.45
CA SER A 19 20.53 15.73 -25.41
C SER A 19 19.58 15.31 -26.54
N ILE A 20 18.38 14.88 -26.20
CA ILE A 20 17.31 14.74 -27.18
C ILE A 20 16.19 15.69 -26.75
N SER A 21 16.23 16.85 -27.42
CA SER A 21 15.11 17.79 -27.48
C SER A 21 14.06 17.24 -28.42
N GLY A 22 12.88 16.92 -27.96
CA GLY A 22 11.73 16.60 -28.79
C GLY A 22 10.69 17.73 -28.72
N PRO A 23 10.21 18.24 -29.87
CA PRO A 23 9.31 19.39 -29.89
C PRO A 23 7.87 19.01 -29.57
N GLY A 24 7.19 19.98 -28.96
CA GLY A 24 5.80 19.94 -28.60
C GLY A 24 4.83 19.69 -29.75
N GLN A 25 3.74 19.06 -29.41
CA GLN A 25 2.52 19.17 -30.19
C GLN A 25 1.40 19.77 -29.35
N SER A 26 1.20 21.05 -29.61
CA SER A 26 -0.03 21.78 -29.35
C SER A 26 -1.09 21.33 -30.38
N GLY A 27 -2.30 21.12 -29.96
CA GLY A 27 -3.42 21.01 -30.89
C GLY A 27 -4.58 20.19 -30.36
N ARG A 28 -5.59 20.73 -29.83
CA ARG A 28 -6.78 21.25 -30.46
C ARG A 28 -7.87 21.53 -29.43
N ARG A 29 -8.09 22.82 -29.22
CA ARG A 29 -9.39 23.32 -28.80
C ARG A 29 -10.45 22.89 -29.83
N GLN A 30 -11.47 22.18 -29.40
CA GLN A 30 -12.77 22.24 -30.06
C GLN A 30 -13.75 22.92 -29.11
N LYS A 31 -13.98 24.21 -29.43
CA LYS A 31 -15.22 24.92 -29.13
C LYS A 31 -16.32 24.24 -29.90
N ARG A 32 -17.36 23.83 -29.23
CA ARG A 32 -18.68 23.73 -29.86
C ARG A 32 -19.70 24.40 -28.97
N ALA A 33 -20.05 25.60 -29.38
CA ALA A 33 -21.16 26.39 -28.91
C ALA A 33 -22.41 25.98 -29.64
N GLU A 34 -23.54 26.39 -29.06
CA GLU A 34 -24.90 26.51 -29.68
C GLU A 34 -25.67 25.19 -29.78
N SER A 35 -26.88 25.09 -29.35
CA SER A 35 -27.96 26.09 -29.21
C SER A 35 -29.09 25.49 -28.37
N GLN A 36 -29.60 26.24 -27.44
CA GLN A 36 -30.92 25.98 -26.84
C GLN A 36 -32.01 26.68 -27.65
N PRO A 37 -33.12 26.06 -27.94
CA PRO A 37 -34.36 26.77 -28.20
C PRO A 37 -35.22 26.85 -26.91
N PRO A 38 -36.00 27.92 -26.75
CA PRO A 38 -36.89 28.08 -25.62
C PRO A 38 -38.20 27.33 -25.87
N VAL A 39 -38.62 26.53 -24.88
CA VAL A 39 -39.99 26.01 -24.85
C VAL A 39 -40.77 26.75 -23.79
N GLN A 40 -41.75 27.46 -24.27
CA GLN A 40 -42.78 28.17 -23.52
C GLN A 40 -43.70 27.19 -22.79
N GLY A 41 -44.17 27.68 -21.65
CA GLY A 41 -45.21 27.35 -20.76
C GLY A 41 -46.28 26.34 -21.16
N VAL A 42 -46.59 25.49 -20.19
CA VAL A 42 -47.94 24.92 -20.04
C VAL A 42 -48.23 24.80 -18.53
N ASN A 43 -49.20 25.52 -18.13
CA ASN A 43 -50.16 25.41 -17.03
C ASN A 43 -49.94 24.31 -15.99
N GLN A 44 -49.72 24.75 -14.80
CA GLN A 44 -49.89 24.04 -13.52
C GLN A 44 -51.37 23.68 -13.27
N PRO A 45 -51.69 22.47 -12.90
CA PRO A 45 -52.80 22.21 -12.02
C PRO A 45 -52.29 22.05 -10.58
N GLU A 46 -52.92 22.77 -9.69
CA GLU A 46 -52.78 22.61 -8.23
C GLU A 46 -52.94 21.13 -7.84
N ALA A 47 -51.92 20.56 -7.31
CA ALA A 47 -51.97 19.24 -6.68
C ALA A 47 -51.61 19.37 -5.20
N ARG A 48 -52.65 19.20 -4.42
CA ARG A 48 -52.73 18.79 -3.01
C ARG A 48 -51.39 18.54 -2.34
N THR A 49 -51.08 19.40 -1.38
CA THR A 49 -50.11 19.20 -0.33
C THR A 49 -50.46 17.97 0.48
N GLN A 50 -49.87 16.81 0.19
CA GLN A 50 -49.75 15.74 1.16
C GLN A 50 -48.65 16.09 2.11
N PRO A 51 -48.86 15.92 3.44
CA PRO A 51 -47.79 16.12 4.42
C PRO A 51 -46.72 15.01 4.13
N GLU A 52 -45.59 15.49 3.72
CA GLU A 52 -44.36 14.65 3.53
C GLU A 52 -44.02 14.05 4.91
N PRO A 53 -43.87 12.70 4.99
CA PRO A 53 -43.44 12.10 6.25
C PRO A 53 -42.04 12.64 6.55
N THR A 54 -41.94 13.38 7.62
CA THR A 54 -40.67 13.81 8.20
C THR A 54 -39.87 12.56 8.56
N ILE A 55 -39.04 12.12 7.63
CA ILE A 55 -38.03 11.11 7.91
C ILE A 55 -37.02 11.82 8.80
N THR A 56 -37.18 11.63 10.10
CA THR A 56 -36.13 11.97 11.06
C THR A 56 -34.88 11.25 10.60
N PRO A 57 -33.77 11.96 10.29
CA PRO A 57 -32.52 11.30 9.97
C PRO A 57 -32.20 10.43 11.18
N GLU A 58 -32.26 9.12 11.00
CA GLU A 58 -31.78 8.17 11.99
C GLU A 58 -30.30 8.49 12.13
N GLU A 59 -29.98 9.13 13.25
CA GLU A 59 -28.61 9.52 13.61
C GLU A 59 -27.80 8.24 13.59
N GLU A 60 -27.08 8.00 12.46
CA GLU A 60 -26.20 6.85 12.28
C GLU A 60 -25.19 6.90 13.43
N ARG A 61 -25.46 6.12 14.47
CA ARG A 61 -24.50 5.92 15.56
C ARG A 61 -23.18 5.52 14.91
N PRO A 62 -22.09 6.22 15.23
CA PRO A 62 -20.78 5.86 14.72
C PRO A 62 -20.57 4.37 15.02
N LYS A 63 -20.47 3.53 13.99
CA LYS A 63 -20.12 2.13 14.18
C LYS A 63 -18.80 2.13 14.93
N GLU A 64 -18.78 1.60 16.15
CA GLU A 64 -17.55 1.41 16.89
C GLU A 64 -16.60 0.63 16.00
N GLN A 65 -15.64 1.33 15.44
CA GLN A 65 -14.60 0.70 14.62
C GLN A 65 -13.75 -0.13 15.57
N GLY A 66 -13.53 -1.38 15.19
CA GLY A 66 -12.61 -2.25 15.91
C GLY A 66 -11.18 -1.66 15.94
N PRO A 67 -10.25 -2.31 16.66
CA PRO A 67 -8.87 -1.85 16.71
C PRO A 67 -8.28 -1.74 15.31
N GLY A 68 -7.56 -0.65 15.02
CA GLY A 68 -6.94 -0.39 13.72
C GLY A 68 -5.56 -1.03 13.57
N ILE A 69 -4.96 -0.83 12.39
CA ILE A 69 -3.59 -1.27 12.10
C ILE A 69 -2.82 -0.18 11.37
N ILE A 70 -1.58 0.03 11.79
CA ILE A 70 -0.60 0.90 11.10
C ILE A 70 0.41 -0.01 10.41
N VAL A 71 0.50 0.07 9.10
CA VAL A 71 1.47 -0.69 8.31
C VAL A 71 2.72 0.17 8.09
N MET A 72 3.84 -0.31 8.59
CA MET A 72 5.13 0.35 8.54
C MET A 72 6.17 -0.53 7.85
N THR A 73 7.08 0.09 7.10
CA THR A 73 8.21 -0.61 6.48
C THR A 73 9.52 0.03 6.91
N GLY A 74 10.52 -0.81 7.17
CA GLY A 74 11.90 -0.38 7.35
C GLY A 74 12.56 0.01 6.03
N MET A 75 13.70 0.70 6.13
CA MET A 75 14.59 0.78 4.98
C MET A 75 15.09 -0.62 4.65
N PRO A 76 14.94 -1.08 3.41
CA PRO A 76 15.45 -2.38 3.02
C PRO A 76 16.99 -2.41 3.08
N ASP A 77 17.56 -3.61 3.13
CA ASP A 77 19.00 -3.82 3.01
C ASP A 77 19.54 -3.12 1.74
N ALA A 78 20.78 -2.63 1.80
CA ALA A 78 21.43 -1.91 0.69
C ALA A 78 21.43 -2.68 -0.65
N MET A 79 21.32 -4.00 -0.59
CA MET A 79 21.23 -4.89 -1.77
C MET A 79 19.81 -4.99 -2.34
N VAL A 80 18.80 -4.46 -1.66
CA VAL A 80 17.39 -4.55 -2.02
C VAL A 80 16.91 -3.20 -2.55
N PRO A 81 16.31 -3.14 -3.73
CA PRO A 81 15.75 -1.90 -4.26
C PRO A 81 14.69 -1.31 -3.31
N ILE A 82 14.81 -0.02 -3.01
CA ILE A 82 13.95 0.67 -2.03
C ILE A 82 12.46 0.57 -2.36
N PHE A 83 12.10 0.52 -3.63
CA PHE A 83 10.72 0.41 -4.08
C PHE A 83 10.05 -0.93 -3.70
N PHE A 84 10.81 -1.96 -3.32
CA PHE A 84 10.23 -3.22 -2.83
C PHE A 84 9.54 -3.04 -1.48
N ALA A 85 10.03 -2.12 -0.64
CA ALA A 85 9.36 -1.75 0.59
C ALA A 85 7.98 -1.11 0.33
N ASP A 86 7.90 -0.26 -0.69
CA ASP A 86 6.64 0.35 -1.10
C ASP A 86 5.66 -0.69 -1.67
N ILE A 87 6.14 -1.63 -2.50
CA ILE A 87 5.31 -2.72 -3.03
C ILE A 87 4.75 -3.58 -1.90
N ALA A 88 5.60 -3.99 -0.96
CA ALA A 88 5.17 -4.82 0.16
C ALA A 88 4.14 -4.10 1.05
N ARG A 89 4.39 -2.82 1.36
CA ARG A 89 3.46 -2.02 2.15
C ARG A 89 2.10 -1.90 1.45
N GLN A 90 2.09 -1.51 0.17
CA GLN A 90 0.86 -1.35 -0.59
C GLN A 90 0.12 -2.67 -0.77
N GLY A 91 0.82 -3.77 -1.02
CA GLY A 91 0.25 -5.11 -1.09
C GLY A 91 -0.49 -5.50 0.19
N CYS A 92 0.13 -5.26 1.37
CA CYS A 92 -0.52 -5.47 2.66
C CYS A 92 -1.76 -4.59 2.84
N ILE A 93 -1.64 -3.28 2.59
CA ILE A 93 -2.74 -2.32 2.78
C ILE A 93 -3.93 -2.67 1.88
N ASN A 94 -3.68 -2.97 0.61
CA ASN A 94 -4.73 -3.32 -0.33
C ASN A 94 -5.44 -4.61 0.09
N GLU A 95 -4.70 -5.61 0.56
CA GLU A 95 -5.29 -6.85 1.04
C GLU A 95 -6.10 -6.63 2.33
N PHE A 96 -5.61 -5.85 3.30
CA PHE A 96 -6.38 -5.47 4.49
C PHE A 96 -7.69 -4.77 4.11
N ARG A 97 -7.66 -3.81 3.20
CA ARG A 97 -8.87 -3.13 2.73
C ARG A 97 -9.87 -4.08 2.09
N THR A 98 -9.36 -5.05 1.34
CA THR A 98 -10.19 -6.06 0.68
C THR A 98 -10.84 -7.00 1.70
N ILE A 99 -10.07 -7.47 2.68
CA ILE A 99 -10.54 -8.45 3.67
C ILE A 99 -11.44 -7.79 4.71
N LEU A 100 -11.01 -6.67 5.28
CA LEU A 100 -11.66 -6.05 6.44
C LEU A 100 -12.85 -5.16 6.05
N ARG A 101 -13.01 -4.83 4.79
CA ARG A 101 -14.17 -4.10 4.23
C ARG A 101 -14.58 -2.85 5.03
N GLY A 102 -13.62 -2.14 5.61
CA GLY A 102 -13.87 -0.94 6.41
C GLY A 102 -14.24 -1.19 7.88
N ALA A 103 -14.22 -2.43 8.36
CA ALA A 103 -14.47 -2.74 9.77
C ALA A 103 -13.35 -2.24 10.71
N HIS A 104 -12.16 -2.00 10.17
CA HIS A 104 -10.98 -1.55 10.89
C HIS A 104 -10.30 -0.40 10.14
N ASP A 105 -9.75 0.56 10.88
CA ASP A 105 -8.96 1.65 10.28
C ASP A 105 -7.56 1.16 9.92
N ILE A 106 -7.10 1.52 8.71
CA ILE A 106 -5.81 1.10 8.16
C ILE A 106 -5.02 2.34 7.81
N ARG A 107 -3.93 2.54 8.51
CA ARG A 107 -2.98 3.64 8.30
C ARG A 107 -1.67 3.15 7.72
N GLU A 108 -0.93 4.05 7.09
CA GLU A 108 0.41 3.77 6.60
C GLU A 108 1.44 4.74 7.21
N ALA A 109 2.65 4.24 7.45
CA ALA A 109 3.78 5.08 7.74
C ALA A 109 5.00 4.60 6.93
N ARG A 110 5.80 5.56 6.44
CA ARG A 110 6.89 5.30 5.50
C ARG A 110 8.25 5.41 6.19
N ASN A 111 9.19 4.60 5.68
CA ASN A 111 10.64 4.76 5.88
C ASN A 111 11.07 5.07 7.31
N GLN A 112 10.68 4.22 8.22
CA GLN A 112 11.04 4.33 9.61
C GLN A 112 11.98 3.19 10.00
N ASN A 113 12.60 3.29 11.14
CA ASN A 113 13.35 2.18 11.71
C ASN A 113 12.48 1.39 12.69
N ARG A 114 12.96 0.23 13.11
CA ARG A 114 12.22 -0.63 14.04
C ARG A 114 11.96 0.04 15.40
N THR A 115 12.86 0.92 15.84
CA THR A 115 12.68 1.68 17.09
C THR A 115 11.51 2.65 16.98
N ASP A 116 11.32 3.27 15.82
CA ASP A 116 10.17 4.15 15.57
C ASP A 116 8.85 3.36 15.57
N ALA A 117 8.85 2.16 15.00
CA ALA A 117 7.66 1.28 15.04
C ALA A 117 7.28 0.92 16.49
N ILE A 118 8.24 0.62 17.33
CA ILE A 118 8.03 0.37 18.75
C ILE A 118 7.51 1.62 19.48
N LYS A 119 8.06 2.80 19.14
CA LYS A 119 7.61 4.08 19.70
C LYS A 119 6.17 4.37 19.32
N VAL A 120 5.82 4.26 18.04
CA VAL A 120 4.46 4.43 17.54
C VAL A 120 3.51 3.47 18.25
N ALA A 121 3.87 2.20 18.39
CA ALA A 121 3.04 1.23 19.08
C ALA A 121 2.78 1.59 20.56
N ARG A 122 3.72 2.26 21.24
CA ARG A 122 3.54 2.73 22.63
C ARG A 122 2.66 3.98 22.73
N GLU A 123 2.69 4.83 21.70
CA GLU A 123 1.93 6.08 21.66
C GLU A 123 0.49 5.86 21.20
N GLU A 124 0.22 4.81 20.45
CA GLU A 124 -1.11 4.48 19.93
C GLU A 124 -1.89 3.61 20.93
N ASP A 125 -3.15 3.95 21.15
CA ASP A 125 -4.03 3.22 22.08
C ASP A 125 -4.91 2.17 21.41
N LYS A 126 -5.20 2.35 20.13
CA LYS A 126 -6.16 1.53 19.37
C LYS A 126 -5.56 0.82 18.16
N TYR A 127 -4.28 1.08 17.84
CA TYR A 127 -3.67 0.57 16.63
C TYR A 127 -2.58 -0.44 16.93
N TYR A 128 -2.71 -1.62 16.34
CA TYR A 128 -1.59 -2.52 16.19
C TYR A 128 -0.60 -1.92 15.18
N VAL A 129 0.68 -2.13 15.38
CA VAL A 129 1.71 -1.75 14.41
C VAL A 129 2.24 -3.00 13.75
N LEU A 130 2.05 -3.10 12.44
CA LEU A 130 2.64 -4.12 11.59
C LEU A 130 3.94 -3.57 11.00
N TRP A 131 5.05 -4.11 11.45
CA TRP A 131 6.38 -3.81 10.96
C TRP A 131 6.81 -4.82 9.91
N LEU A 132 7.14 -4.35 8.69
CA LEU A 132 7.63 -5.17 7.58
C LEU A 132 9.12 -4.93 7.37
N GLU A 133 9.89 -6.00 7.27
CA GLU A 133 11.33 -6.01 6.98
C GLU A 133 11.56 -6.78 5.68
N ILE A 134 12.32 -6.18 4.76
CA ILE A 134 12.72 -6.83 3.51
C ILE A 134 14.24 -6.94 3.52
N GLU A 135 14.72 -8.17 3.55
CA GLU A 135 16.12 -8.51 3.56
C GLU A 135 16.52 -9.21 2.27
N PHE A 136 17.77 -9.05 1.87
CA PHE A 136 18.30 -9.81 0.74
C PHE A 136 18.44 -11.29 1.12
N ASP A 137 17.89 -12.19 0.29
CA ASP A 137 18.06 -13.64 0.49
C ASP A 137 19.48 -14.10 0.13
N ARG A 138 20.36 -14.10 1.13
CA ARG A 138 21.76 -14.51 0.97
C ARG A 138 21.93 -16.00 0.70
N LEU A 139 20.95 -16.80 1.05
CA LEU A 139 20.99 -18.25 0.90
C LEU A 139 20.37 -18.72 -0.42
N GLY A 140 19.71 -17.83 -1.16
CA GLY A 140 19.04 -18.18 -2.41
C GLY A 140 17.86 -19.12 -2.22
N THR A 141 17.27 -19.14 -1.04
CA THR A 141 16.15 -20.03 -0.68
C THR A 141 14.80 -19.44 -1.06
N SER A 142 14.71 -18.13 -1.19
CA SER A 142 13.49 -17.41 -1.54
C SER A 142 13.32 -17.28 -3.05
N MET A 143 12.16 -17.63 -3.56
CA MET A 143 11.80 -17.43 -4.98
C MET A 143 11.77 -15.94 -5.37
N MET A 144 11.70 -15.05 -4.41
CA MET A 144 11.67 -13.58 -4.59
C MET A 144 13.08 -12.98 -4.68
N GLY A 145 14.14 -13.71 -4.27
CA GLY A 145 15.47 -13.17 -4.05
C GLY A 145 15.57 -12.24 -2.84
N VAL A 146 14.48 -12.11 -2.08
CA VAL A 146 14.40 -11.38 -0.82
C VAL A 146 13.50 -12.15 0.15
N ASP A 147 13.72 -11.92 1.44
CA ASP A 147 12.87 -12.41 2.53
C ASP A 147 11.97 -11.28 3.00
N LEU A 148 10.67 -11.53 3.06
CA LEU A 148 9.71 -10.62 3.67
C LEU A 148 9.34 -11.13 5.06
N ARG A 149 9.77 -10.40 6.08
CA ARG A 149 9.47 -10.70 7.48
C ARG A 149 8.50 -9.69 8.04
N TYR A 150 7.74 -10.09 9.05
CA TYR A 150 6.87 -9.16 9.74
C TYR A 150 6.88 -9.38 11.25
N THR A 151 6.64 -8.27 11.97
CA THR A 151 6.41 -8.25 13.42
C THR A 151 5.16 -7.42 13.70
N ILE A 152 4.27 -7.93 14.54
CA ILE A 152 3.09 -7.21 15.01
C ILE A 152 3.36 -6.75 16.44
N TYR A 153 3.20 -5.46 16.70
CA TYR A 153 3.28 -4.88 18.04
C TYR A 153 1.89 -4.52 18.54
N GLU A 154 1.63 -4.82 19.83
CA GLU A 154 0.40 -4.45 20.52
C GLU A 154 0.37 -2.95 20.82
N PRO A 155 -0.81 -2.32 20.78
CA PRO A 155 -0.97 -0.93 21.20
C PRO A 155 -0.55 -0.74 22.67
N GLN A 156 -0.05 0.46 23.01
CA GLN A 156 0.41 0.92 24.31
C GLN A 156 1.61 0.16 24.88
N THR A 157 1.62 -1.15 24.78
CA THR A 157 2.66 -2.00 25.41
C THR A 157 3.86 -2.23 24.49
N ALA A 158 3.67 -2.13 23.18
CA ALA A 158 4.62 -2.55 22.15
C ALA A 158 5.14 -3.99 22.33
N LYS A 159 4.37 -4.84 23.05
CA LYS A 159 4.66 -6.26 23.11
C LYS A 159 4.46 -6.90 21.73
N VAL A 160 5.25 -7.92 21.45
CA VAL A 160 5.12 -8.65 20.19
C VAL A 160 3.92 -9.57 20.24
N ALA A 161 2.87 -9.23 19.49
CA ALA A 161 1.68 -10.05 19.32
C ALA A 161 1.91 -11.20 18.32
N GLY A 162 2.86 -11.03 17.40
CA GLY A 162 3.20 -12.06 16.44
C GLY A 162 4.37 -11.70 15.55
N VAL A 163 5.00 -12.75 15.01
CA VAL A 163 6.06 -12.65 14.01
C VAL A 163 5.84 -13.70 12.93
N GLY A 164 6.37 -13.49 11.74
CA GLY A 164 6.31 -14.48 10.67
C GLY A 164 6.97 -13.99 9.40
N ASN A 165 6.82 -14.81 8.36
CA ASN A 165 7.34 -14.54 7.03
C ASN A 165 6.18 -14.52 6.03
N GLY A 166 6.28 -13.66 5.03
CA GLY A 166 5.39 -13.65 3.88
C GLY A 166 5.88 -14.59 2.79
N PHE A 167 4.98 -15.36 2.23
CA PHE A 167 5.28 -16.27 1.14
C PHE A 167 4.51 -15.87 -0.12
N PRO A 168 5.10 -15.98 -1.31
CA PRO A 168 4.45 -15.64 -2.57
C PRO A 168 3.39 -16.69 -2.93
N VAL A 169 2.26 -16.65 -2.24
CA VAL A 169 1.12 -17.50 -2.54
C VAL A 169 0.34 -16.89 -3.69
N GLN A 170 0.22 -17.64 -4.79
CA GLN A 170 -0.56 -17.17 -5.94
C GLN A 170 -2.00 -16.87 -5.52
N PRO A 171 -2.52 -15.68 -5.81
CA PRO A 171 -3.87 -15.33 -5.44
C PRO A 171 -4.88 -16.24 -6.14
N THR A 172 -5.87 -16.73 -5.39
CA THR A 172 -7.05 -17.38 -5.94
C THR A 172 -7.83 -16.36 -6.78
N SER A 173 -8.56 -16.84 -7.79
CA SER A 173 -9.34 -16.02 -8.73
C SER A 173 -10.12 -14.92 -8.01
N GLY A 174 -9.95 -13.66 -8.44
CA GLY A 174 -10.60 -12.48 -7.86
C GLY A 174 -9.67 -11.47 -7.19
N SER A 175 -8.39 -11.79 -7.00
CA SER A 175 -7.41 -10.81 -6.52
C SER A 175 -7.07 -9.78 -7.60
N PRO A 176 -6.81 -8.51 -7.21
CA PRO A 176 -6.40 -7.49 -8.17
C PRO A 176 -5.18 -7.94 -8.98
N VAL A 177 -5.27 -7.81 -10.28
CA VAL A 177 -4.15 -8.11 -11.18
C VAL A 177 -3.03 -7.10 -10.91
N PRO A 178 -1.76 -7.55 -10.82
CA PRO A 178 -0.64 -6.62 -10.71
C PRO A 178 -0.61 -5.64 -11.87
N PRO A 179 -0.06 -4.42 -11.66
CA PRO A 179 0.01 -3.43 -12.72
C PRO A 179 0.76 -3.97 -13.93
N LEU A 180 0.27 -3.64 -15.13
CA LEU A 180 0.91 -3.98 -16.39
C LEU A 180 2.37 -3.49 -16.38
N GLY A 181 3.32 -4.39 -16.65
CA GLY A 181 4.75 -4.08 -16.64
C GLY A 181 5.49 -4.39 -15.33
N ALA A 182 4.81 -4.89 -14.31
CA ALA A 182 5.48 -5.36 -13.11
C ALA A 182 6.43 -6.54 -13.42
N SER A 183 7.65 -6.50 -12.91
CA SER A 183 8.57 -7.63 -13.01
C SER A 183 8.03 -8.82 -12.21
N ARG A 184 8.47 -10.03 -12.58
CA ARG A 184 8.11 -11.25 -11.82
C ARG A 184 8.42 -11.11 -10.34
N GLN A 185 9.54 -10.50 -9.99
CA GLN A 185 9.95 -10.28 -8.60
C GLN A 185 8.99 -9.34 -7.86
N GLN A 186 8.57 -8.25 -8.50
CA GLN A 186 7.58 -7.34 -7.93
C GLN A 186 6.25 -8.03 -7.65
N MET A 187 5.79 -8.88 -8.56
CA MET A 187 4.57 -9.68 -8.35
C MET A 187 4.70 -10.64 -7.16
N LEU A 188 5.84 -11.31 -7.03
CA LEU A 188 6.06 -12.23 -5.93
C LEU A 188 6.09 -11.51 -4.59
N ILE A 189 6.68 -10.31 -4.52
CA ILE A 189 6.70 -9.48 -3.29
C ILE A 189 5.27 -9.01 -2.95
N ASP A 190 4.49 -8.56 -3.92
CA ASP A 190 3.09 -8.18 -3.69
C ASP A 190 2.27 -9.37 -3.15
N TRP A 191 2.43 -10.55 -3.71
CA TRP A 191 1.74 -11.75 -3.22
C TRP A 191 2.16 -12.15 -1.82
N ALA A 192 3.46 -12.07 -1.51
CA ALA A 192 3.97 -12.32 -0.17
C ALA A 192 3.42 -11.32 0.85
N ALA A 193 3.32 -10.04 0.47
CA ALA A 193 2.75 -9.01 1.31
C ALA A 193 1.24 -9.23 1.58
N ARG A 194 0.49 -9.68 0.59
CA ARG A 194 -0.91 -10.09 0.76
C ARG A 194 -1.04 -11.29 1.69
N ASP A 195 -0.14 -12.25 1.58
CA ASP A 195 -0.10 -13.39 2.49
C ASP A 195 0.16 -12.93 3.94
N VAL A 196 1.09 -11.99 4.15
CA VAL A 196 1.29 -11.37 5.47
C VAL A 196 -0.01 -10.79 6.02
N ALA A 197 -0.74 -10.01 5.22
CA ALA A 197 -2.01 -9.42 5.68
C ALA A 197 -3.02 -10.47 6.14
N ARG A 198 -3.16 -11.57 5.39
CA ARG A 198 -4.04 -12.70 5.77
C ARG A 198 -3.59 -13.38 7.06
N GLN A 199 -2.29 -13.61 7.21
CA GLN A 199 -1.73 -14.19 8.43
C GLN A 199 -1.97 -13.28 9.64
N VAL A 200 -1.82 -11.95 9.48
CA VAL A 200 -2.06 -10.97 10.54
C VAL A 200 -3.53 -10.97 10.97
N VAL A 201 -4.48 -10.90 10.01
CA VAL A 201 -5.92 -10.95 10.29
C VAL A 201 -6.29 -12.22 11.07
N LYS A 202 -5.78 -13.38 10.63
CA LYS A 202 -6.00 -14.64 11.32
C LYS A 202 -5.42 -14.64 12.73
N ARG A 203 -4.22 -14.07 12.90
CA ARG A 203 -3.50 -14.07 14.18
C ARG A 203 -4.13 -13.13 15.21
N LEU A 204 -4.64 -11.99 14.77
CA LEU A 204 -5.38 -11.04 15.60
C LEU A 204 -6.83 -11.49 15.87
N GLY A 205 -7.28 -12.59 15.28
CA GLY A 205 -8.65 -13.09 15.45
C GLY A 205 -9.71 -12.16 14.85
N TRP A 206 -9.33 -11.30 13.91
CA TRP A 206 -10.28 -10.42 13.24
C TRP A 206 -11.17 -11.27 12.33
N ARG A 207 -12.47 -11.11 12.50
CA ARG A 207 -13.45 -11.87 11.71
C ARG A 207 -13.51 -11.32 10.28
N LEU A 208 -13.48 -12.24 9.33
CA LEU A 208 -13.66 -11.98 7.90
C LEU A 208 -15.15 -11.80 7.58
#